data_234a6217a8af22687a621d1f0c32d9ea
#
_entry.id   234a6217a8af22687a621d1f0c32d9ea
#
_cell.length_a   1.000
_cell.length_b   1.000
_cell.length_c   1.000
_cell.angle_alpha   90.00
_cell.angle_beta   90.00
_cell.angle_gamma   90.00
#
_symmetry.space_group_name_H-M   'P 1'
#
loop_
_entity.id
_entity.type
_entity.pdbx_description
1 polymer ?
#
loop_
_entity_poly.entity_id
_entity_poly.type
_entity_poly.pdbx_seq_one_letter_code
_entity_poly.pdbx_strand_id
1 'polypeptide(L)'
;LEDIFRNMLIKRYGTDENFDIIINIDKGDLEIWRNRIVVEDDAFENPNTQISLTEAKKIDADYEVGEEVTDEVKFKDFGRRSVLALRQNLSARILELEKDHIFTKYKEKVGQIVTGEVYQVWKKEILVLDDEGNELILPKQEQIPSDFFKKGDTIRAVVIRVEMRNASPYIILSRTSPVFLERLFENEVPEIFDGLITIKNVVRVPGERAKVAVESYDDRIDPVGACVGMKGSRIHGIVRELRNENIDVINYTNNIQLYITRALNPAKINKIEMDEENKRANVYLNPEEVSLAIGKGGLNIKLA
;
A
#
# COMPACT_ATOMS: atom_id res chain seq x y z
N LEU A 1 -2.17 -2.68 24.76
CA LEU A 1 -1.51 -1.88 25.80
C LEU A 1 -1.66 -2.53 27.17
N GLU A 2 -2.84 -2.93 27.57
CA GLU A 2 -3.15 -3.58 28.84
C GLU A 2 -2.21 -4.78 29.12
N ASP A 3 -2.02 -5.66 28.14
CA ASP A 3 -1.13 -6.84 28.26
C ASP A 3 0.29 -6.50 28.68
N ILE A 4 0.81 -5.35 28.27
CA ILE A 4 2.17 -4.91 28.64
C ILE A 4 2.23 -4.56 30.12
N PHE A 5 1.19 -3.91 30.64
CA PHE A 5 1.09 -3.60 32.05
C PHE A 5 0.83 -4.85 32.89
N ARG A 6 -0.03 -5.77 32.43
CA ARG A 6 -0.24 -7.07 33.09
C ARG A 6 1.06 -7.88 33.22
N ASN A 7 1.83 -7.95 32.15
CA ASN A 7 3.15 -8.61 32.17
C ASN A 7 4.13 -7.96 33.17
N MET A 8 4.06 -6.63 33.32
CA MET A 8 4.88 -5.94 34.33
C MET A 8 4.43 -6.29 35.75
N LEU A 9 3.11 -6.33 36.00
CA LEU A 9 2.53 -6.72 37.29
C LEU A 9 2.91 -8.16 37.66
N ILE A 10 2.79 -9.12 36.73
CA ILE A 10 3.20 -10.51 36.92
C ILE A 10 4.68 -10.59 37.32
N LYS A 11 5.55 -9.85 36.63
CA LYS A 11 6.99 -9.84 36.95
C LYS A 11 7.29 -9.24 38.32
N ARG A 12 6.50 -8.31 38.79
CA ARG A 12 6.72 -7.62 40.05
C ARG A 12 6.06 -8.32 41.25
N TYR A 13 4.80 -8.75 41.05
CA TYR A 13 3.93 -9.24 42.12
C TYR A 13 3.64 -10.75 42.03
N GLY A 14 4.03 -11.40 40.91
CA GLY A 14 3.83 -12.84 40.71
C GLY A 14 2.41 -13.17 40.10
N THR A 15 1.52 -12.22 40.09
CA THR A 15 0.15 -12.34 39.56
C THR A 15 -0.34 -11.00 39.02
N ASP A 16 -1.36 -11.02 38.16
CA ASP A 16 -2.10 -9.86 37.69
C ASP A 16 -3.61 -10.00 37.94
N GLU A 17 -4.06 -11.11 38.50
CA GLU A 17 -5.49 -11.43 38.68
C GLU A 17 -6.21 -10.46 39.64
N ASN A 18 -5.49 -9.92 40.59
CA ASN A 18 -6.02 -8.98 41.61
C ASN A 18 -5.69 -7.51 41.28
N PHE A 19 -5.46 -7.20 40.00
CA PHE A 19 -5.16 -5.85 39.54
C PHE A 19 -6.15 -5.42 38.45
N ASP A 20 -6.69 -4.22 38.61
CA ASP A 20 -7.49 -3.53 37.60
C ASP A 20 -6.66 -2.45 36.94
N ILE A 21 -6.60 -2.48 35.60
CA ILE A 21 -5.86 -1.52 34.78
C ILE A 21 -6.88 -0.67 34.00
N ILE A 22 -6.92 0.62 34.30
CA ILE A 22 -7.81 1.57 33.66
C ILE A 22 -6.98 2.49 32.79
N ILE A 23 -7.17 2.39 31.47
CA ILE A 23 -6.49 3.24 30.48
C ILE A 23 -7.49 4.21 29.88
N ASN A 24 -7.32 5.50 30.18
CA ASN A 24 -8.11 6.57 29.59
C ASN A 24 -7.35 7.15 28.38
N ILE A 25 -7.74 6.73 27.18
CA ILE A 25 -7.09 7.13 25.93
C ILE A 25 -7.26 8.63 25.67
N ASP A 26 -8.44 9.19 25.99
CA ASP A 26 -8.76 10.59 25.70
C ASP A 26 -7.96 11.57 26.56
N LYS A 27 -7.69 11.18 27.80
CA LYS A 27 -6.89 11.98 28.75
C LYS A 27 -5.41 11.62 28.73
N GLY A 28 -5.03 10.48 28.12
CA GLY A 28 -3.67 9.92 28.19
C GLY A 28 -3.29 9.50 29.60
N ASP A 29 -4.26 9.06 30.40
CA ASP A 29 -4.09 8.71 31.80
C ASP A 29 -4.18 7.20 32.01
N LEU A 30 -3.45 6.70 33.00
CA LEU A 30 -3.39 5.30 33.37
C LEU A 30 -3.45 5.17 34.88
N GLU A 31 -4.40 4.40 35.36
CA GLU A 31 -4.57 4.02 36.74
C GLU A 31 -4.41 2.50 36.88
N ILE A 32 -3.71 2.08 37.91
CA ILE A 32 -3.56 0.66 38.29
C ILE A 32 -4.06 0.52 39.73
N TRP A 33 -5.09 -0.28 39.87
CA TRP A 33 -5.70 -0.55 41.16
C TRP A 33 -5.41 -1.99 41.57
N ARG A 34 -5.02 -2.20 42.82
CA ARG A 34 -4.77 -3.53 43.38
C ARG A 34 -5.86 -3.84 44.42
N ASN A 35 -6.48 -5.00 44.25
CA ASN A 35 -7.52 -5.52 45.12
C ASN A 35 -6.91 -6.55 46.07
N ARG A 36 -7.07 -6.32 47.40
CA ARG A 36 -6.55 -7.22 48.43
C ARG A 36 -7.67 -7.57 49.41
N ILE A 37 -7.70 -8.82 49.86
CA ILE A 37 -8.68 -9.31 50.82
C ILE A 37 -8.18 -9.07 52.23
N VAL A 38 -9.02 -8.52 53.09
CA VAL A 38 -8.75 -8.33 54.52
C VAL A 38 -8.73 -9.71 55.23
N VAL A 39 -7.63 -10.03 55.88
CA VAL A 39 -7.48 -11.27 56.67
C VAL A 39 -7.11 -10.94 58.12
N GLU A 40 -7.33 -11.87 59.00
CA GLU A 40 -6.84 -11.73 60.39
C GLU A 40 -5.31 -11.62 60.40
N ASP A 41 -4.75 -10.87 61.34
CA ASP A 41 -3.32 -10.60 61.41
C ASP A 41 -2.46 -11.90 61.49
N ASP A 42 -3.00 -12.96 62.11
CA ASP A 42 -2.37 -14.27 62.25
C ASP A 42 -2.51 -15.12 60.95
N ALA A 43 -3.44 -14.80 60.07
CA ALA A 43 -3.70 -15.48 58.79
C ALA A 43 -3.09 -14.79 57.59
N PHE A 44 -2.30 -13.73 57.77
CA PHE A 44 -1.65 -12.96 56.72
C PHE A 44 -0.45 -13.72 56.15
N GLU A 45 -0.56 -14.20 54.90
CA GLU A 45 0.48 -14.96 54.22
C GLU A 45 1.07 -14.21 53.03
N ASN A 46 0.26 -13.58 52.21
CA ASN A 46 0.69 -12.97 50.96
C ASN A 46 0.35 -11.48 50.89
N PRO A 47 1.33 -10.58 50.98
CA PRO A 47 1.10 -9.12 50.94
C PRO A 47 0.58 -8.60 49.60
N ASN A 48 0.64 -9.41 48.52
CA ASN A 48 0.18 -9.01 47.20
C ASN A 48 -1.34 -9.20 47.03
N THR A 49 -1.94 -10.18 47.70
CA THR A 49 -3.34 -10.55 47.58
C THR A 49 -4.13 -10.33 48.88
N GLN A 50 -3.45 -10.10 49.98
CA GLN A 50 -4.03 -9.96 51.32
C GLN A 50 -3.54 -8.69 52.00
N ILE A 51 -4.34 -8.18 52.89
CA ILE A 51 -4.01 -7.09 53.82
C ILE A 51 -4.45 -7.49 55.23
N SER A 52 -3.62 -7.20 56.25
CA SER A 52 -3.99 -7.50 57.61
C SER A 52 -5.10 -6.57 58.09
N LEU A 53 -5.95 -7.05 59.00
CA LEU A 53 -7.04 -6.27 59.58
C LEU A 53 -6.54 -4.98 60.23
N THR A 54 -5.39 -5.05 60.91
CA THR A 54 -4.75 -3.88 61.53
C THR A 54 -4.30 -2.85 60.52
N GLU A 55 -3.82 -3.24 59.32
CA GLU A 55 -3.48 -2.30 58.25
C GLU A 55 -4.71 -1.79 57.52
N ALA A 56 -5.70 -2.64 57.26
CA ALA A 56 -6.96 -2.24 56.62
C ALA A 56 -7.69 -1.17 57.47
N LYS A 57 -7.73 -1.32 58.79
CA LYS A 57 -8.35 -0.34 59.73
C LYS A 57 -7.59 1.00 59.81
N LYS A 58 -6.36 1.08 59.33
CA LYS A 58 -5.67 2.39 59.16
C LYS A 58 -6.14 3.15 57.95
N ILE A 59 -6.66 2.45 56.95
CA ILE A 59 -7.22 3.04 55.72
C ILE A 59 -8.65 3.49 56.00
N ASP A 60 -9.49 2.59 56.51
CA ASP A 60 -10.82 2.87 56.97
C ASP A 60 -11.15 1.98 58.19
N ALA A 61 -11.70 2.60 59.26
CA ALA A 61 -11.99 1.92 60.53
C ALA A 61 -13.12 0.88 60.42
N ASP A 62 -13.92 0.95 59.37
CA ASP A 62 -15.12 0.13 59.18
C ASP A 62 -14.80 -1.21 58.45
N TYR A 63 -13.56 -1.43 57.96
CA TYR A 63 -13.20 -2.69 57.29
C TYR A 63 -13.28 -3.90 58.22
N GLU A 64 -13.91 -4.96 57.69
CA GLU A 64 -14.02 -6.28 58.36
C GLU A 64 -13.24 -7.38 57.60
N VAL A 65 -12.97 -8.49 58.26
CA VAL A 65 -12.28 -9.66 57.65
C VAL A 65 -13.17 -10.23 56.54
N GLY A 66 -12.57 -10.45 55.37
CA GLY A 66 -13.22 -10.93 54.15
C GLY A 66 -13.65 -9.84 53.17
N GLU A 67 -13.56 -8.58 53.56
CA GLU A 67 -13.81 -7.45 52.66
C GLU A 67 -12.63 -7.19 51.73
N GLU A 68 -12.91 -6.55 50.58
CA GLU A 68 -11.92 -6.19 49.58
C GLU A 68 -11.45 -4.75 49.74
N VAL A 69 -10.16 -4.55 49.86
CA VAL A 69 -9.52 -3.23 49.92
C VAL A 69 -8.84 -2.95 48.58
N THR A 70 -9.24 -1.85 47.96
CA THR A 70 -8.65 -1.41 46.68
C THR A 70 -7.68 -0.26 46.96
N ASP A 71 -6.42 -0.42 46.53
CA ASP A 71 -5.39 0.61 46.64
C ASP A 71 -4.73 0.92 45.29
N GLU A 72 -4.47 2.21 45.05
CA GLU A 72 -3.81 2.66 43.84
C GLU A 72 -2.30 2.34 43.86
N VAL A 73 -1.84 1.66 42.83
CA VAL A 73 -0.43 1.33 42.65
C VAL A 73 0.26 2.41 41.80
N LYS A 74 1.15 3.17 42.42
CA LYS A 74 1.82 4.29 41.76
C LYS A 74 3.09 3.83 41.02
N PHE A 75 3.40 4.45 39.89
CA PHE A 75 4.60 4.13 39.09
C PHE A 75 5.93 4.20 39.86
N LYS A 76 6.02 5.10 40.83
CA LYS A 76 7.20 5.20 41.70
C LYS A 76 7.50 3.93 42.47
N ASP A 77 6.49 3.08 42.69
CA ASP A 77 6.60 1.85 43.48
C ASP A 77 7.24 0.70 42.66
N PHE A 78 7.30 0.82 41.32
CA PHE A 78 7.85 -0.19 40.45
C PHE A 78 9.39 -0.21 40.35
N GLY A 79 10.04 0.87 40.73
CA GLY A 79 11.48 1.03 40.57
C GLY A 79 11.94 1.33 39.15
N ARG A 80 13.12 1.94 39.01
CA ARG A 80 13.64 2.48 37.73
C ARG A 80 13.77 1.43 36.62
N ARG A 81 14.20 0.21 36.94
CA ARG A 81 14.41 -0.88 35.95
C ARG A 81 13.10 -1.31 35.31
N SER A 82 12.04 -1.48 36.12
CA SER A 82 10.71 -1.88 35.63
C SER A 82 10.09 -0.81 34.77
N VAL A 83 10.21 0.47 35.17
CA VAL A 83 9.73 1.62 34.39
C VAL A 83 10.45 1.74 33.03
N LEU A 84 11.78 1.53 33.01
CA LEU A 84 12.56 1.53 31.77
C LEU A 84 12.15 0.37 30.85
N ALA A 85 11.98 -0.85 31.38
CA ALA A 85 11.54 -2.01 30.62
C ALA A 85 10.12 -1.79 30.06
N LEU A 86 9.21 -1.23 30.85
CA LEU A 86 7.88 -0.86 30.42
C LEU A 86 7.92 0.12 29.24
N ARG A 87 8.70 1.21 29.37
CA ARG A 87 8.87 2.20 28.30
C ARG A 87 9.38 1.56 27.01
N GLN A 88 10.39 0.66 27.10
CA GLN A 88 10.93 -0.04 25.94
C GLN A 88 9.88 -0.93 25.26
N ASN A 89 9.12 -1.70 26.06
CA ASN A 89 8.06 -2.57 25.55
C ASN A 89 6.92 -1.78 24.89
N LEU A 90 6.51 -0.66 25.51
CA LEU A 90 5.50 0.23 24.93
C LEU A 90 5.97 0.83 23.60
N SER A 91 7.21 1.35 23.57
CA SER A 91 7.77 1.91 22.33
C SER A 91 7.88 0.86 21.22
N ALA A 92 8.28 -0.37 21.54
CA ALA A 92 8.35 -1.46 20.59
C ALA A 92 6.95 -1.84 20.04
N ARG A 93 5.94 -1.89 20.92
CA ARG A 93 4.58 -2.22 20.51
C ARG A 93 3.92 -1.12 19.68
N ILE A 94 4.17 0.14 20.01
CA ILE A 94 3.69 1.27 19.21
C ILE A 94 4.30 1.19 17.80
N LEU A 95 5.63 0.99 17.70
CA LEU A 95 6.30 0.87 16.41
C LEU A 95 5.77 -0.33 15.58
N GLU A 96 5.46 -1.45 16.22
CA GLU A 96 4.85 -2.61 15.56
C GLU A 96 3.46 -2.27 15.00
N LEU A 97 2.61 -1.61 15.79
CA LEU A 97 1.28 -1.18 15.35
C LEU A 97 1.34 -0.14 14.24
N GLU A 98 2.28 0.80 14.28
CA GLU A 98 2.52 1.75 13.19
C GLU A 98 2.89 1.03 11.89
N LYS A 99 3.77 0.03 11.96
CA LYS A 99 4.15 -0.78 10.80
C LYS A 99 2.99 -1.59 10.24
N ASP A 100 2.18 -2.19 11.08
CA ASP A 100 0.98 -2.92 10.67
C ASP A 100 -0.05 -1.99 10.02
N HIS A 101 -0.20 -0.79 10.55
CA HIS A 101 -1.07 0.22 9.97
C HIS A 101 -0.58 0.65 8.57
N ILE A 102 0.70 0.95 8.41
CA ILE A 102 1.32 1.28 7.11
C ILE A 102 1.13 0.13 6.12
N PHE A 103 1.38 -1.11 6.55
CA PHE A 103 1.19 -2.30 5.72
C PHE A 103 -0.25 -2.41 5.20
N THR A 104 -1.23 -2.29 6.08
CA THR A 104 -2.66 -2.38 5.73
C THR A 104 -3.07 -1.24 4.79
N LYS A 105 -2.68 0.00 5.12
CA LYS A 105 -2.93 1.19 4.30
C LYS A 105 -2.42 1.04 2.86
N TYR A 106 -1.18 0.57 2.70
CA TYR A 106 -0.60 0.42 1.37
C TYR A 106 -1.04 -0.84 0.64
N LYS A 107 -1.47 -1.87 1.36
CA LYS A 107 -2.11 -3.05 0.75
C LYS A 107 -3.41 -2.69 0.03
N GLU A 108 -4.19 -1.76 0.58
CA GLU A 108 -5.40 -1.21 -0.06
C GLU A 108 -5.07 -0.30 -1.25
N LYS A 109 -3.87 0.28 -1.28
CA LYS A 109 -3.40 1.13 -2.39
C LYS A 109 -2.72 0.35 -3.52
N VAL A 110 -2.64 -0.98 -3.46
CA VAL A 110 -2.10 -1.78 -4.56
C VAL A 110 -2.92 -1.53 -5.83
N GLY A 111 -2.24 -1.23 -6.93
CA GLY A 111 -2.85 -0.84 -8.19
C GLY A 111 -3.22 0.65 -8.29
N GLN A 112 -2.95 1.47 -7.29
CA GLN A 112 -3.16 2.92 -7.31
C GLN A 112 -1.85 3.68 -7.50
N ILE A 113 -1.92 4.87 -8.12
CA ILE A 113 -0.78 5.78 -8.22
C ILE A 113 -0.56 6.45 -6.86
N VAL A 114 0.70 6.48 -6.47
CA VAL A 114 1.19 7.29 -5.35
C VAL A 114 2.23 8.28 -5.85
N THR A 115 2.33 9.39 -5.16
CA THR A 115 3.33 10.44 -5.40
C THR A 115 4.24 10.52 -4.19
N GLY A 116 5.51 10.69 -4.41
CA GLY A 116 6.47 10.89 -3.34
C GLY A 116 7.71 11.62 -3.81
N GLU A 117 8.56 12.00 -2.87
CA GLU A 117 9.82 12.68 -3.11
C GLU A 117 10.99 11.71 -3.03
N VAL A 118 11.93 11.80 -3.97
CA VAL A 118 13.16 11.01 -3.96
C VAL A 118 14.01 11.42 -2.77
N TYR A 119 14.14 10.51 -1.80
CA TYR A 119 15.02 10.73 -0.65
C TYR A 119 16.45 10.29 -0.93
N GLN A 120 16.62 9.12 -1.57
CA GLN A 120 17.94 8.59 -1.92
C GLN A 120 17.89 7.71 -3.16
N VAL A 121 18.93 7.84 -4.00
CA VAL A 121 19.11 7.01 -5.20
C VAL A 121 20.26 6.05 -4.96
N TRP A 122 19.97 4.75 -4.99
CA TRP A 122 20.96 3.68 -4.93
C TRP A 122 21.12 3.00 -6.28
N LYS A 123 22.16 2.20 -6.42
CA LYS A 123 22.43 1.48 -7.67
C LYS A 123 21.30 0.52 -8.09
N LYS A 124 20.63 -0.09 -7.12
CA LYS A 124 19.61 -1.12 -7.37
C LYS A 124 18.18 -0.62 -7.24
N GLU A 125 17.96 0.48 -6.52
CA GLU A 125 16.63 0.99 -6.20
C GLU A 125 16.66 2.46 -5.81
N ILE A 126 15.51 3.10 -5.83
CA ILE A 126 15.31 4.47 -5.37
C ILE A 126 14.41 4.41 -4.14
N LEU A 127 14.84 5.06 -3.06
CA LEU A 127 14.03 5.30 -1.89
C LEU A 127 13.23 6.58 -2.08
N VAL A 128 11.93 6.45 -1.99
CA VAL A 128 10.95 7.54 -2.13
C VAL A 128 10.22 7.69 -0.80
N LEU A 129 9.99 8.92 -0.36
CA LEU A 129 9.16 9.22 0.79
C LEU A 129 7.82 9.79 0.33
N ASP A 130 6.73 9.33 0.90
CA ASP A 130 5.44 9.98 0.73
C ASP A 130 5.33 11.23 1.61
N ASP A 131 4.19 11.90 1.58
CA ASP A 131 3.89 13.11 2.37
C ASP A 131 3.86 12.88 3.89
N GLU A 132 3.67 11.64 4.32
CA GLU A 132 3.72 11.24 5.73
C GLU A 132 5.11 10.74 6.17
N GLY A 133 6.07 10.66 5.25
CA GLY A 133 7.43 10.15 5.51
C GLY A 133 7.56 8.63 5.46
N ASN A 134 6.56 7.91 4.92
CA ASN A 134 6.65 6.47 4.73
C ASN A 134 7.61 6.14 3.59
N GLU A 135 8.40 5.09 3.79
CA GLU A 135 9.39 4.61 2.83
C GLU A 135 8.76 3.75 1.74
N LEU A 136 8.92 4.17 0.49
CA LEU A 136 8.48 3.48 -0.72
C LEU A 136 9.70 3.15 -1.56
N ILE A 137 9.72 1.98 -2.15
CA ILE A 137 10.89 1.50 -2.93
C ILE A 137 10.52 1.38 -4.39
N LEU A 138 11.31 2.00 -5.26
CA LEU A 138 11.24 1.85 -6.70
C LEU A 138 12.48 1.08 -7.21
N PRO A 139 12.39 -0.26 -7.38
CA PRO A 139 13.50 -1.08 -7.86
C PRO A 139 13.95 -0.68 -9.25
N LYS A 140 15.22 -0.92 -9.57
CA LYS A 140 15.79 -0.59 -10.91
C LYS A 140 15.04 -1.25 -12.07
N GLN A 141 14.53 -2.46 -11.86
CA GLN A 141 13.74 -3.20 -12.85
C GLN A 141 12.37 -2.60 -13.11
N GLU A 142 11.84 -1.84 -12.15
CA GLU A 142 10.55 -1.17 -12.20
C GLU A 142 10.66 0.31 -12.59
N GLN A 143 11.84 0.77 -12.96
CA GLN A 143 12.09 2.10 -13.54
C GLN A 143 12.04 2.02 -15.07
N ILE A 144 11.48 3.03 -15.72
CA ILE A 144 11.57 3.17 -17.16
C ILE A 144 13.07 3.33 -17.51
N PRO A 145 13.59 2.67 -18.56
CA PRO A 145 15.02 2.72 -18.88
C PRO A 145 15.61 4.13 -19.00
N SER A 146 14.79 5.08 -19.45
CA SER A 146 15.15 6.50 -19.59
C SER A 146 14.87 7.36 -18.35
N ASP A 147 14.36 6.75 -17.25
CA ASP A 147 14.16 7.46 -16.00
C ASP A 147 15.50 7.88 -15.40
N PHE A 148 15.58 9.15 -15.08
CA PHE A 148 16.69 9.72 -14.35
C PHE A 148 16.16 10.63 -13.25
N PHE A 149 16.34 10.20 -12.01
CA PHE A 149 15.88 10.93 -10.83
C PHE A 149 17.05 11.33 -9.94
N LYS A 150 16.90 12.47 -9.30
CA LYS A 150 17.82 13.00 -8.28
C LYS A 150 17.08 13.15 -6.96
N LYS A 151 17.84 13.26 -5.87
CA LYS A 151 17.27 13.60 -4.55
C LYS A 151 16.47 14.91 -4.65
N GLY A 152 15.26 14.90 -4.10
CA GLY A 152 14.33 16.02 -4.13
C GLY A 152 13.37 16.02 -5.33
N ASP A 153 13.56 15.15 -6.32
CA ASP A 153 12.62 15.04 -7.43
C ASP A 153 11.32 14.39 -6.98
N THR A 154 10.20 14.81 -7.56
CA THR A 154 8.91 14.17 -7.36
C THR A 154 8.75 12.99 -8.31
N ILE A 155 8.33 11.84 -7.78
CA ILE A 155 8.03 10.62 -8.55
C ILE A 155 6.56 10.28 -8.41
N ARG A 156 5.94 9.90 -9.54
CA ARG A 156 4.65 9.24 -9.61
C ARG A 156 4.88 7.79 -10.05
N ALA A 157 4.30 6.85 -9.33
CA ALA A 157 4.40 5.43 -9.64
C ALA A 157 3.20 4.66 -9.08
N VAL A 158 2.93 3.48 -9.59
CA VAL A 158 1.89 2.61 -9.06
C VAL A 158 2.46 1.69 -7.98
N VAL A 159 1.70 1.47 -6.92
CA VAL A 159 2.01 0.43 -5.93
C VAL A 159 1.69 -0.93 -6.54
N ILE A 160 2.70 -1.76 -6.77
CA ILE A 160 2.48 -3.10 -7.37
C ILE A 160 2.39 -4.19 -6.32
N ARG A 161 3.04 -4.01 -5.18
CA ARG A 161 3.15 -5.04 -4.15
C ARG A 161 3.54 -4.46 -2.81
N VAL A 162 3.01 -5.04 -1.75
CA VAL A 162 3.37 -4.73 -0.37
C VAL A 162 3.71 -6.03 0.34
N GLU A 163 4.88 -6.12 0.94
CA GLU A 163 5.40 -7.30 1.65
C GLU A 163 5.88 -6.91 3.04
N MET A 164 5.85 -7.84 3.96
CA MET A 164 6.55 -7.69 5.24
C MET A 164 7.96 -8.29 5.12
N ARG A 165 8.99 -7.47 5.32
CA ARG A 165 10.39 -7.89 5.34
C ARG A 165 11.05 -7.48 6.66
N ASN A 166 11.60 -8.43 7.40
CA ASN A 166 12.25 -8.16 8.69
C ASN A 166 11.36 -7.34 9.64
N ALA A 167 10.08 -7.72 9.76
CA ALA A 167 9.06 -7.01 10.55
C ALA A 167 8.88 -5.53 10.18
N SER A 168 9.12 -5.16 8.92
CA SER A 168 8.84 -3.83 8.37
C SER A 168 8.11 -3.95 7.04
N PRO A 169 7.14 -3.05 6.75
CA PRO A 169 6.46 -3.01 5.47
C PRO A 169 7.44 -2.61 4.37
N TYR A 170 7.45 -3.37 3.28
CA TYR A 170 8.24 -3.11 2.09
C TYR A 170 7.29 -2.87 0.93
N ILE A 171 7.15 -1.60 0.55
CA ILE A 171 6.18 -1.13 -0.44
C ILE A 171 6.90 -0.94 -1.76
N ILE A 172 6.50 -1.70 -2.77
CA ILE A 172 7.17 -1.73 -4.06
C ILE A 172 6.37 -0.95 -5.08
N LEU A 173 7.03 0.02 -5.68
CA LEU A 173 6.52 0.89 -6.74
C LEU A 173 6.96 0.39 -8.11
N SER A 174 6.16 0.70 -9.13
CA SER A 174 6.50 0.45 -10.54
C SER A 174 6.09 1.63 -11.43
N ARG A 175 6.95 1.91 -12.40
CA ARG A 175 6.69 2.79 -13.54
C ARG A 175 6.64 2.03 -14.86
N THR A 176 6.99 0.74 -14.82
CA THR A 176 7.00 -0.17 -15.98
C THR A 176 5.70 -0.97 -16.12
N SER A 177 4.94 -1.12 -15.04
CA SER A 177 3.68 -1.87 -15.03
C SER A 177 2.66 -1.31 -16.02
N PRO A 178 1.90 -2.16 -16.76
CA PRO A 178 0.75 -1.73 -17.54
C PRO A 178 -0.29 -0.97 -16.70
N VAL A 179 -0.49 -1.37 -15.45
CA VAL A 179 -1.42 -0.72 -14.53
C VAL A 179 -1.06 0.76 -14.31
N PHE A 180 0.23 1.11 -14.34
CA PHE A 180 0.62 2.52 -14.23
C PHE A 180 0.06 3.36 -15.37
N LEU A 181 0.13 2.84 -16.61
CA LEU A 181 -0.44 3.50 -17.78
C LEU A 181 -1.97 3.58 -17.71
N GLU A 182 -2.65 2.51 -17.26
CA GLU A 182 -4.10 2.51 -17.05
C GLU A 182 -4.53 3.62 -16.08
N ARG A 183 -3.86 3.73 -14.95
CA ARG A 183 -4.16 4.76 -13.94
C ARG A 183 -3.85 6.18 -14.42
N LEU A 184 -2.81 6.34 -15.26
CA LEU A 184 -2.57 7.64 -15.89
C LEU A 184 -3.70 8.05 -16.83
N PHE A 185 -4.25 7.11 -17.61
CA PHE A 185 -5.44 7.38 -18.43
C PHE A 185 -6.67 7.71 -17.59
N GLU A 186 -6.93 7.00 -16.51
CA GLU A 186 -8.04 7.32 -15.59
C GLU A 186 -7.93 8.72 -15.01
N ASN A 187 -6.73 9.19 -14.71
CA ASN A 187 -6.51 10.53 -14.18
C ASN A 187 -6.67 11.63 -15.23
N GLU A 188 -6.34 11.35 -16.50
CA GLU A 188 -6.35 12.35 -17.57
C GLU A 188 -7.65 12.35 -18.40
N VAL A 189 -8.42 11.25 -18.37
CA VAL A 189 -9.61 11.03 -19.19
C VAL A 189 -10.84 10.85 -18.30
N PRO A 190 -11.64 11.90 -18.09
CA PRO A 190 -12.83 11.82 -17.22
C PRO A 190 -13.80 10.73 -17.62
N GLU A 191 -13.96 10.46 -18.92
CA GLU A 191 -14.86 9.43 -19.44
C GLU A 191 -14.44 8.00 -19.01
N ILE A 192 -13.16 7.78 -18.73
CA ILE A 192 -12.68 6.52 -18.15
C ILE A 192 -12.96 6.50 -16.65
N PHE A 193 -12.70 7.59 -15.96
CA PHE A 193 -13.00 7.72 -14.52
C PHE A 193 -14.49 7.53 -14.22
N ASP A 194 -15.35 8.08 -15.07
CA ASP A 194 -16.82 7.97 -14.96
C ASP A 194 -17.35 6.59 -15.42
N GLY A 195 -16.49 5.70 -15.94
CA GLY A 195 -16.88 4.37 -16.41
C GLY A 195 -17.60 4.33 -17.77
N LEU A 196 -17.61 5.44 -18.53
CA LEU A 196 -18.18 5.51 -19.86
C LEU A 196 -17.27 4.85 -20.91
N ILE A 197 -15.98 4.89 -20.68
CA ILE A 197 -14.94 4.21 -21.47
C ILE A 197 -14.21 3.23 -20.59
N THR A 198 -13.99 2.02 -21.10
CA THR A 198 -13.24 0.97 -20.41
C THR A 198 -11.96 0.66 -21.17
N ILE A 199 -10.84 0.56 -20.46
CA ILE A 199 -9.60 0.03 -20.99
C ILE A 199 -9.69 -1.49 -20.95
N LYS A 200 -9.62 -2.13 -22.13
CA LYS A 200 -9.74 -3.60 -22.26
C LYS A 200 -8.39 -4.30 -22.16
N ASN A 201 -7.36 -3.70 -22.71
CA ASN A 201 -6.04 -4.27 -22.72
C ASN A 201 -4.96 -3.19 -22.83
N VAL A 202 -3.86 -3.41 -22.13
CA VAL A 202 -2.66 -2.57 -22.24
C VAL A 202 -1.45 -3.46 -22.40
N VAL A 203 -0.69 -3.22 -23.47
CA VAL A 203 0.62 -3.84 -23.70
C VAL A 203 1.65 -2.74 -23.93
N ARG A 204 2.82 -2.87 -23.34
CA ARG A 204 3.86 -1.85 -23.45
C ARG A 204 5.28 -2.41 -23.37
N VAL A 205 6.17 -1.73 -24.04
CA VAL A 205 7.61 -1.78 -23.79
C VAL A 205 7.98 -0.43 -23.16
N PRO A 206 8.25 -0.41 -21.84
CA PRO A 206 8.37 0.83 -21.08
C PRO A 206 9.40 1.79 -21.65
N GLY A 207 8.99 3.05 -21.85
CA GLY A 207 9.83 4.11 -22.42
C GLY A 207 9.96 4.09 -23.93
N GLU A 208 9.40 3.09 -24.62
CA GLU A 208 9.47 2.98 -26.08
C GLU A 208 8.10 3.11 -26.73
N ARG A 209 7.22 2.14 -26.51
CA ARG A 209 5.88 2.12 -27.12
C ARG A 209 4.87 1.34 -26.30
N ALA A 210 3.62 1.76 -26.33
CA ALA A 210 2.48 1.05 -25.77
C ALA A 210 1.31 1.00 -26.75
N LYS A 211 0.44 0.00 -26.59
CA LYS A 211 -0.86 -0.08 -27.24
C LYS A 211 -1.92 -0.23 -26.16
N VAL A 212 -2.97 0.58 -26.26
CA VAL A 212 -4.09 0.63 -25.31
C VAL A 212 -5.38 0.41 -26.07
N ALA A 213 -6.06 -0.69 -25.80
CA ALA A 213 -7.36 -1.00 -26.39
C ALA A 213 -8.47 -0.48 -25.48
N VAL A 214 -9.33 0.38 -26.03
CA VAL A 214 -10.43 1.03 -25.32
C VAL A 214 -11.77 0.75 -25.97
N GLU A 215 -12.82 0.68 -25.16
CA GLU A 215 -14.20 0.48 -25.60
C GLU A 215 -15.13 1.47 -24.89
N SER A 216 -16.08 2.02 -25.62
CA SER A 216 -17.18 2.78 -25.03
C SER A 216 -18.46 1.96 -25.04
N TYR A 217 -19.26 2.08 -23.99
CA TYR A 217 -20.62 1.51 -23.92
C TYR A 217 -21.69 2.48 -24.46
N ASP A 218 -21.33 3.73 -24.75
CA ASP A 218 -22.19 4.74 -25.37
C ASP A 218 -21.73 4.96 -26.82
N ASP A 219 -22.57 4.61 -27.78
CA ASP A 219 -22.28 4.76 -29.21
C ASP A 219 -22.03 6.21 -29.65
N ARG A 220 -22.40 7.19 -28.83
CA ARG A 220 -22.16 8.62 -29.09
C ARG A 220 -20.76 9.08 -28.71
N ILE A 221 -20.01 8.26 -27.97
CA ILE A 221 -18.67 8.58 -27.51
C ILE A 221 -17.64 7.85 -28.37
N ASP A 222 -16.76 8.61 -29.02
CA ASP A 222 -15.55 8.05 -29.65
C ASP A 222 -14.50 7.79 -28.55
N PRO A 223 -14.25 6.53 -28.18
CA PRO A 223 -13.33 6.22 -27.08
C PRO A 223 -11.88 6.59 -27.40
N VAL A 224 -11.46 6.49 -28.66
CA VAL A 224 -10.10 6.85 -29.07
C VAL A 224 -9.93 8.36 -29.05
N GLY A 225 -10.87 9.09 -29.63
CA GLY A 225 -10.86 10.56 -29.63
C GLY A 225 -10.88 11.15 -28.23
N ALA A 226 -11.67 10.58 -27.31
CA ALA A 226 -11.73 11.00 -25.91
C ALA A 226 -10.40 10.78 -25.18
N CYS A 227 -9.75 9.64 -25.39
CA CYS A 227 -8.45 9.33 -24.78
C CYS A 227 -7.30 10.19 -25.33
N VAL A 228 -7.30 10.49 -26.62
CA VAL A 228 -6.28 11.33 -27.25
C VAL A 228 -6.49 12.80 -26.89
N GLY A 229 -7.74 13.24 -26.86
CA GLY A 229 -8.13 14.63 -26.65
C GLY A 229 -7.86 15.54 -27.85
N MET A 230 -8.38 16.75 -27.83
CA MET A 230 -8.19 17.70 -28.91
C MET A 230 -6.71 17.99 -29.15
N LYS A 231 -6.23 17.74 -30.38
CA LYS A 231 -4.83 17.90 -30.77
C LYS A 231 -3.84 17.14 -29.84
N GLY A 232 -4.29 16.05 -29.23
CA GLY A 232 -3.45 15.24 -28.33
C GLY A 232 -3.30 15.82 -26.91
N SER A 233 -4.14 16.76 -26.50
CA SER A 233 -4.00 17.48 -25.22
C SER A 233 -3.94 16.58 -23.99
N ARG A 234 -4.70 15.47 -23.98
CA ARG A 234 -4.73 14.53 -22.87
C ARG A 234 -3.58 13.53 -22.94
N ILE A 235 -3.38 12.90 -24.10
CA ILE A 235 -2.34 11.88 -24.26
C ILE A 235 -0.92 12.44 -24.11
N HIS A 236 -0.68 13.69 -24.48
CA HIS A 236 0.65 14.31 -24.35
C HIS A 236 1.13 14.40 -22.89
N GLY A 237 0.21 14.60 -21.94
CA GLY A 237 0.53 14.56 -20.50
C GLY A 237 1.07 13.21 -20.08
N ILE A 238 0.38 12.13 -20.51
CA ILE A 238 0.76 10.74 -20.23
C ILE A 238 2.09 10.39 -20.90
N VAL A 239 2.24 10.72 -22.20
CA VAL A 239 3.48 10.48 -22.95
C VAL A 239 4.69 11.13 -22.25
N ARG A 240 4.54 12.37 -21.78
CA ARG A 240 5.60 13.08 -21.07
C ARG A 240 5.95 12.40 -19.74
N GLU A 241 4.96 11.98 -18.97
CA GLU A 241 5.17 11.24 -17.71
C GLU A 241 5.96 9.95 -17.95
N LEU A 242 5.70 9.26 -19.05
CA LEU A 242 6.33 8.01 -19.44
C LEU A 242 7.64 8.19 -20.26
N ARG A 243 8.28 9.36 -20.15
CA ARG A 243 9.56 9.65 -20.83
C ARG A 243 9.50 9.52 -22.36
N ASN A 244 8.45 10.05 -22.96
CA ASN A 244 8.19 10.03 -24.40
C ASN A 244 7.89 8.63 -24.97
N GLU A 245 7.29 7.74 -24.16
CA GLU A 245 6.76 6.47 -24.64
C GLU A 245 5.63 6.75 -25.67
N ASN A 246 5.75 6.17 -26.87
CA ASN A 246 4.74 6.36 -27.92
C ASN A 246 3.51 5.51 -27.61
N ILE A 247 2.32 6.11 -27.52
CA ILE A 247 1.08 5.43 -27.11
C ILE A 247 0.11 5.39 -28.29
N ASP A 248 -0.21 4.16 -28.74
CA ASP A 248 -1.26 3.90 -29.71
C ASP A 248 -2.56 3.53 -28.99
N VAL A 249 -3.57 4.38 -29.10
CA VAL A 249 -4.91 4.07 -28.60
C VAL A 249 -5.73 3.46 -29.74
N ILE A 250 -6.29 2.28 -29.49
CA ILE A 250 -7.05 1.53 -30.49
C ILE A 250 -8.46 1.20 -29.95
N ASN A 251 -9.46 1.25 -30.83
CA ASN A 251 -10.80 0.87 -30.49
C ASN A 251 -10.93 -0.65 -30.43
N TYR A 252 -11.29 -1.18 -29.24
CA TYR A 252 -11.49 -2.60 -29.02
C TYR A 252 -12.68 -3.14 -29.86
N THR A 253 -12.62 -4.41 -30.21
CA THR A 253 -13.72 -5.13 -30.88
C THR A 253 -13.59 -6.61 -30.63
N ASN A 254 -14.72 -7.30 -30.55
CA ASN A 254 -14.78 -8.76 -30.47
C ASN A 254 -14.46 -9.46 -31.81
N ASN A 255 -14.50 -8.71 -32.94
CA ASN A 255 -14.09 -9.22 -34.22
C ASN A 255 -12.55 -9.28 -34.30
N ILE A 256 -12.00 -10.49 -34.21
CA ILE A 256 -10.55 -10.72 -34.13
C ILE A 256 -9.82 -10.15 -35.35
N GLN A 257 -10.35 -10.31 -36.57
CA GLN A 257 -9.71 -9.78 -37.79
C GLN A 257 -9.63 -8.26 -37.76
N LEU A 258 -10.73 -7.61 -37.36
CA LEU A 258 -10.77 -6.16 -37.23
C LEU A 258 -9.86 -5.68 -36.08
N TYR A 259 -9.78 -6.44 -34.98
CA TYR A 259 -8.90 -6.11 -33.86
C TYR A 259 -7.42 -6.19 -34.25
N ILE A 260 -7.02 -7.24 -35.00
CA ILE A 260 -5.67 -7.37 -35.55
C ILE A 260 -5.34 -6.19 -36.50
N THR A 261 -6.30 -5.84 -37.36
CA THR A 261 -6.14 -4.69 -38.26
C THR A 261 -5.87 -3.40 -37.51
N ARG A 262 -6.65 -3.14 -36.47
CA ARG A 262 -6.47 -1.96 -35.60
C ARG A 262 -5.16 -2.01 -34.82
N ALA A 263 -4.78 -3.18 -34.33
CA ALA A 263 -3.56 -3.38 -33.55
C ALA A 263 -2.28 -3.17 -34.40
N LEU A 264 -2.33 -3.45 -35.71
CA LEU A 264 -1.20 -3.24 -36.62
C LEU A 264 -1.11 -1.82 -37.20
N ASN A 265 -2.06 -0.95 -36.86
CA ASN A 265 -2.00 0.45 -37.27
C ASN A 265 -0.59 1.04 -36.96
N PRO A 266 0.03 1.88 -37.86
CA PRO A 266 -0.57 2.54 -39.03
C PRO A 266 -0.51 1.74 -40.35
N ALA A 267 -0.06 0.48 -40.36
CA ALA A 267 0.03 -0.32 -41.57
C ALA A 267 -1.37 -0.64 -42.14
N LYS A 268 -1.50 -0.55 -43.45
CA LYS A 268 -2.73 -0.93 -44.17
C LYS A 268 -2.68 -2.41 -44.52
N ILE A 269 -3.69 -3.14 -44.07
CA ILE A 269 -3.80 -4.58 -44.27
C ILE A 269 -4.74 -4.85 -45.46
N ASN A 270 -4.29 -5.72 -46.40
CA ASN A 270 -5.08 -6.10 -47.56
C ASN A 270 -6.04 -7.27 -47.22
N LYS A 271 -5.53 -8.29 -46.50
CA LYS A 271 -6.30 -9.51 -46.18
C LYS A 271 -5.77 -10.13 -44.89
N ILE A 272 -6.66 -10.75 -44.13
CA ILE A 272 -6.31 -11.62 -42.99
C ILE A 272 -6.98 -12.96 -43.18
N GLU A 273 -6.22 -14.03 -43.05
CA GLU A 273 -6.71 -15.39 -43.02
C GLU A 273 -6.49 -15.96 -41.62
N MET A 274 -7.58 -16.40 -40.99
CA MET A 274 -7.54 -16.98 -39.66
C MET A 274 -7.40 -18.50 -39.73
N ASP A 275 -6.47 -19.05 -38.98
CA ASP A 275 -6.34 -20.46 -38.73
C ASP A 275 -6.67 -20.69 -37.25
N GLU A 276 -7.94 -20.98 -36.98
CA GLU A 276 -8.48 -21.13 -35.63
C GLU A 276 -7.91 -22.37 -34.92
N GLU A 277 -7.61 -23.44 -35.66
CA GLU A 277 -7.06 -24.69 -35.11
C GLU A 277 -5.66 -24.46 -34.51
N ASN A 278 -4.82 -23.72 -35.21
CA ASN A 278 -3.45 -23.43 -34.81
C ASN A 278 -3.30 -22.09 -34.07
N LYS A 279 -4.40 -21.35 -33.84
CA LYS A 279 -4.41 -19.99 -33.27
C LYS A 279 -3.44 -19.04 -33.98
N ARG A 280 -3.47 -19.04 -35.30
CA ARG A 280 -2.62 -18.21 -36.16
C ARG A 280 -3.45 -17.31 -37.03
N ALA A 281 -2.87 -16.16 -37.39
CA ALA A 281 -3.43 -15.25 -38.38
C ALA A 281 -2.36 -14.95 -39.43
N ASN A 282 -2.66 -15.20 -40.70
CA ASN A 282 -1.81 -14.82 -41.83
C ASN A 282 -2.28 -13.43 -42.30
N VAL A 283 -1.41 -12.44 -42.19
CA VAL A 283 -1.70 -11.07 -42.55
C VAL A 283 -0.98 -10.72 -43.85
N TYR A 284 -1.74 -10.32 -44.85
CA TYR A 284 -1.23 -9.96 -46.18
C TYR A 284 -1.22 -8.44 -46.33
N LEU A 285 -0.06 -7.90 -46.70
CA LEU A 285 0.23 -6.49 -46.83
C LEU A 285 0.91 -6.20 -48.14
N ASN A 286 0.82 -4.95 -48.62
CA ASN A 286 1.69 -4.49 -49.68
C ASN A 286 3.15 -4.38 -49.18
N PRO A 287 4.18 -4.58 -50.03
CA PRO A 287 5.58 -4.52 -49.61
C PRO A 287 5.97 -3.20 -48.91
N GLU A 288 5.39 -2.10 -49.32
CA GLU A 288 5.59 -0.77 -48.71
C GLU A 288 5.03 -0.63 -47.30
N GLU A 289 4.02 -1.43 -46.94
CA GLU A 289 3.39 -1.42 -45.61
C GLU A 289 4.10 -2.34 -44.60
N VAL A 290 4.92 -3.27 -45.06
CA VAL A 290 5.58 -4.27 -44.20
C VAL A 290 6.47 -3.59 -43.15
N SER A 291 7.20 -2.56 -43.54
CA SER A 291 8.05 -1.80 -42.60
C SER A 291 7.25 -1.11 -41.52
N LEU A 292 6.07 -0.60 -41.82
CA LEU A 292 5.17 0.01 -40.86
C LEU A 292 4.52 -1.01 -39.91
N ALA A 293 4.13 -2.18 -40.45
CA ALA A 293 3.56 -3.27 -39.67
C ALA A 293 4.57 -3.82 -38.65
N ILE A 294 5.82 -4.01 -39.05
CA ILE A 294 6.89 -4.46 -38.16
C ILE A 294 7.26 -3.36 -37.17
N GLY A 295 7.38 -2.11 -37.65
CA GLY A 295 7.79 -0.97 -36.84
C GLY A 295 9.29 -0.97 -36.48
N LYS A 296 9.74 0.12 -35.88
CA LYS A 296 11.14 0.26 -35.43
C LYS A 296 11.47 -0.83 -34.42
N GLY A 297 12.52 -1.61 -34.70
CA GLY A 297 12.95 -2.71 -33.82
C GLY A 297 11.91 -3.83 -33.64
N GLY A 298 10.92 -3.95 -34.54
CA GLY A 298 9.86 -4.95 -34.43
C GLY A 298 8.81 -4.64 -33.37
N LEU A 299 8.80 -3.45 -32.79
CA LEU A 299 7.92 -3.11 -31.67
C LEU A 299 6.43 -3.10 -32.03
N ASN A 300 6.08 -2.66 -33.26
CA ASN A 300 4.66 -2.58 -33.62
C ASN A 300 4.04 -3.97 -33.72
N ILE A 301 4.69 -4.91 -34.40
CA ILE A 301 4.19 -6.28 -34.50
C ILE A 301 4.26 -7.04 -33.18
N LYS A 302 5.31 -6.81 -32.39
CA LYS A 302 5.44 -7.44 -31.05
C LYS A 302 4.31 -7.04 -30.13
N LEU A 303 3.95 -5.77 -30.09
CA LEU A 303 2.86 -5.26 -29.26
C LEU A 303 1.46 -5.62 -29.81
N ALA A 304 1.33 -5.73 -31.13
CA ALA A 304 0.10 -6.16 -31.78
C ALA A 304 -0.23 -7.63 -31.48
#